data_2326901bdddec9562eb4929791539269
#
_entry.id   2326901bdddec9562eb4929791539269
#
_cell.length_a   1.000
_cell.length_b   1.000
_cell.length_c   1.000
_cell.angle_alpha   90.00
_cell.angle_beta   90.00
_cell.angle_gamma   90.00
#
_symmetry.space_group_name_H-M   'P 1'
#
loop_
_entity.id
_entity.type
_entity.pdbx_description
1 polymer ?
#
loop_
_entity_poly.entity_id
_entity_poly.type
_entity_poly.pdbx_seq_one_letter_code
_entity_poly.pdbx_strand_id
1 'polypeptide(L)'
;MEIAEKQKKKIEEIARKYGLRLVLLFGSRVSGRTHKESDYDVAYLPEKELTGEEEIQLNYEFTNIFQYDRVDTVDIRKAPPLLLYAVFNECQILYKEDDLIFPTRRAYAFKKYIEAKPMLEKFLK
;
A
#
# COMPACT_ATOMS: atom_id res chain seq x y z
N MET A 1 -10.52 8.11 -4.48
CA MET A 1 -11.00 7.28 -5.59
C MET A 1 -12.12 6.38 -5.11
N GLU A 2 -13.14 6.24 -5.92
CA GLU A 2 -14.29 5.40 -5.58
C GLU A 2 -14.05 3.95 -5.98
N ILE A 3 -14.26 3.03 -5.04
CA ILE A 3 -14.08 1.60 -5.27
C ILE A 3 -15.45 0.93 -5.27
N ALA A 4 -15.78 0.22 -6.35
CA ALA A 4 -17.04 -0.48 -6.45
C ALA A 4 -17.13 -1.63 -5.44
N GLU A 5 -18.36 -1.96 -5.01
CA GLU A 5 -18.58 -3.05 -4.06
C GLU A 5 -17.99 -4.38 -4.54
N LYS A 6 -18.08 -4.63 -5.83
CA LYS A 6 -17.54 -5.85 -6.42
C LYS A 6 -16.02 -5.90 -6.27
N GLN A 7 -15.37 -4.75 -6.45
CA GLN A 7 -13.92 -4.66 -6.27
C GLN A 7 -13.53 -4.84 -4.81
N LYS A 8 -14.29 -4.25 -3.88
CA LYS A 8 -14.05 -4.40 -2.44
C LYS A 8 -14.10 -5.86 -2.03
N LYS A 9 -15.08 -6.61 -2.52
CA LYS A 9 -15.21 -8.03 -2.22
C LYS A 9 -14.00 -8.82 -2.72
N LYS A 10 -13.54 -8.51 -3.92
CA LYS A 10 -12.37 -9.18 -4.49
C LYS A 10 -11.11 -8.87 -3.70
N ILE A 11 -10.97 -7.63 -3.23
CA ILE A 11 -9.83 -7.23 -2.40
C ILE A 11 -9.86 -7.99 -1.07
N GLU A 12 -11.05 -8.14 -0.46
CA GLU A 12 -11.18 -8.95 0.77
C GLU A 12 -10.78 -10.40 0.54
N GLU A 13 -11.21 -10.99 -0.56
CA GLU A 13 -10.84 -12.36 -0.90
C GLU A 13 -9.34 -12.51 -1.06
N ILE A 14 -8.70 -11.57 -1.74
CA ILE A 14 -7.25 -11.54 -1.91
C ILE A 14 -6.56 -11.41 -0.56
N ALA A 15 -7.04 -10.50 0.29
CA ALA A 15 -6.47 -10.30 1.61
C ALA A 15 -6.49 -11.58 2.43
N ARG A 16 -7.59 -12.31 2.40
CA ARG A 16 -7.71 -13.58 3.12
C ARG A 16 -6.82 -14.65 2.51
N LYS A 17 -6.75 -14.70 1.20
CA LYS A 17 -5.94 -15.71 0.49
C LYS A 17 -4.45 -15.57 0.80
N TYR A 18 -3.96 -14.34 0.89
CA TYR A 18 -2.53 -14.08 1.10
C TYR A 18 -2.19 -13.71 2.54
N GLY A 19 -3.17 -13.73 3.44
CA GLY A 19 -2.94 -13.36 4.83
C GLY A 19 -2.57 -11.91 5.01
N LEU A 20 -3.22 -11.02 4.28
CA LEU A 20 -2.96 -9.59 4.39
C LEU A 20 -3.78 -8.98 5.52
N ARG A 21 -3.14 -8.13 6.30
CA ARG A 21 -3.75 -7.45 7.44
C ARG A 21 -4.27 -6.06 7.06
N LEU A 22 -3.69 -5.45 6.04
CA LEU A 22 -4.00 -4.10 5.61
C LEU A 22 -3.68 -3.97 4.13
N VAL A 23 -4.54 -3.28 3.38
CA VAL A 23 -4.30 -2.96 1.98
C VAL A 23 -4.67 -1.50 1.77
N LEU A 24 -3.75 -0.74 1.22
CA LEU A 24 -3.89 0.70 1.01
C LEU A 24 -3.65 1.05 -0.45
N LEU A 25 -4.44 2.00 -0.96
CA LEU A 25 -4.16 2.64 -2.24
C LEU A 25 -3.50 3.98 -1.93
N PHE A 26 -2.37 4.27 -2.57
CA PHE A 26 -1.67 5.52 -2.35
C PHE A 26 -1.15 6.07 -3.69
N GLY A 27 -0.41 7.18 -3.63
CA GLY A 27 0.18 7.76 -4.82
C GLY A 27 -0.76 8.69 -5.57
N SER A 28 -0.51 8.92 -6.85
CA SER A 28 -1.20 9.93 -7.65
C SER A 28 -2.70 9.71 -7.78
N ARG A 29 -3.16 8.45 -7.75
CA ARG A 29 -4.60 8.14 -7.83
C ARG A 29 -5.38 8.64 -6.63
N VAL A 30 -4.73 8.77 -5.48
CA VAL A 30 -5.36 9.26 -4.25
C VAL A 30 -5.18 10.76 -4.09
N SER A 31 -4.00 11.28 -4.46
CA SER A 31 -3.66 12.69 -4.28
C SER A 31 -4.41 13.63 -5.23
N GLY A 32 -5.08 13.11 -6.23
CA GLY A 32 -5.78 13.92 -7.22
C GLY A 32 -4.89 14.45 -8.33
N ARG A 33 -3.61 14.10 -8.34
CA ARG A 33 -2.68 14.49 -9.40
C ARG A 33 -2.62 13.41 -10.48
N THR A 34 -3.79 12.89 -10.81
CA THR A 34 -3.94 11.79 -11.76
C THR A 34 -3.84 12.27 -13.21
N HIS A 35 -3.14 11.49 -14.02
CA HIS A 35 -3.11 11.67 -15.47
C HIS A 35 -3.19 10.27 -16.11
N LYS A 36 -3.26 10.24 -17.44
CA LYS A 36 -3.49 9.00 -18.20
C LYS A 36 -2.54 7.86 -17.86
N GLU A 37 -1.30 8.19 -17.52
CA GLU A 37 -0.25 7.20 -17.27
C GLU A 37 0.03 6.97 -15.79
N SER A 38 -0.84 7.50 -14.91
CA SER A 38 -0.67 7.29 -13.48
C SER A 38 -0.88 5.84 -13.10
N ASP A 39 0.07 5.28 -12.36
CA ASP A 39 -0.01 3.92 -11.87
C ASP A 39 -1.01 3.81 -10.73
N TYR A 40 -1.51 2.60 -10.51
CA TYR A 40 -2.15 2.26 -9.25
C TYR A 40 -1.05 1.79 -8.31
N ASP A 41 -0.92 2.45 -7.18
CA ASP A 41 0.07 2.12 -6.17
C ASP A 41 -0.63 1.48 -4.97
N VAL A 42 -0.37 0.20 -4.75
CA VAL A 42 -1.02 -0.59 -3.71
C VAL A 42 0.02 -1.02 -2.68
N ALA A 43 -0.20 -0.66 -1.42
CA ALA A 43 0.64 -1.12 -0.33
C ALA A 43 -0.12 -2.18 0.46
N TYR A 44 0.58 -3.24 0.86
CA TYR A 44 -0.04 -4.32 1.61
C TYR A 44 0.82 -4.71 2.81
N LEU A 45 0.15 -5.14 3.88
CA LEU A 45 0.83 -5.60 5.09
C LEU A 45 0.52 -7.08 5.26
N PRO A 46 1.45 -7.98 4.94
CA PRO A 46 1.21 -9.41 5.12
C PRO A 46 1.47 -9.83 6.56
N GLU A 47 0.74 -10.83 7.04
CA GLU A 47 0.97 -11.43 8.34
C GLU A 47 2.32 -12.14 8.39
N LYS A 48 2.67 -12.81 7.28
CA LYS A 48 3.95 -13.48 7.10
C LYS A 48 4.56 -13.02 5.79
N GLU A 49 5.89 -13.01 5.72
CA GLU A 49 6.58 -12.64 4.50
C GLU A 49 6.12 -13.53 3.34
N LEU A 50 5.76 -12.90 2.24
CA LEU A 50 5.36 -13.61 1.02
C LEU A 50 6.60 -14.09 0.27
N THR A 51 6.48 -15.22 -0.40
CA THR A 51 7.53 -15.67 -1.32
C THR A 51 7.52 -14.78 -2.57
N GLY A 52 8.61 -14.80 -3.34
CA GLY A 52 8.66 -14.06 -4.59
C GLY A 52 7.54 -14.44 -5.55
N GLU A 53 7.21 -15.72 -5.60
CA GLU A 53 6.11 -16.22 -6.44
C GLU A 53 4.76 -15.66 -5.97
N GLU A 54 4.53 -15.65 -4.66
CA GLU A 54 3.31 -15.09 -4.09
C GLU A 54 3.20 -13.59 -4.36
N GLU A 55 4.31 -12.86 -4.29
CA GLU A 55 4.32 -11.44 -4.60
C GLU A 55 3.93 -11.17 -6.05
N ILE A 56 4.43 -11.97 -6.97
CA ILE A 56 4.09 -11.85 -8.39
C ILE A 56 2.61 -12.16 -8.62
N GLN A 57 2.10 -13.23 -8.01
CA GLN A 57 0.69 -13.58 -8.12
C GLN A 57 -0.21 -12.52 -7.53
N LEU A 58 0.18 -11.96 -6.39
CA LEU A 58 -0.59 -10.89 -5.75
C LEU A 58 -0.67 -9.66 -6.64
N ASN A 59 0.44 -9.26 -7.23
CA ASN A 59 0.46 -8.13 -8.16
C ASN A 59 -0.49 -8.38 -9.34
N TYR A 60 -0.46 -9.59 -9.90
CA TYR A 60 -1.32 -9.97 -11.00
C TYR A 60 -2.81 -9.88 -10.61
N GLU A 61 -3.17 -10.34 -9.41
CA GLU A 61 -4.55 -10.27 -8.97
C GLU A 61 -5.03 -8.84 -8.75
N PHE A 62 -4.19 -7.96 -8.23
CA PHE A 62 -4.53 -6.54 -8.12
C PHE A 62 -4.67 -5.90 -9.50
N THR A 63 -3.80 -6.26 -10.43
CA THR A 63 -3.89 -5.79 -11.82
C THR A 63 -5.25 -6.13 -12.41
N ASN A 64 -5.73 -7.34 -12.18
CA ASN A 64 -7.03 -7.77 -12.67
C ASN A 64 -8.18 -7.00 -12.03
N ILE A 65 -8.08 -6.68 -10.74
CA ILE A 65 -9.12 -5.93 -10.05
C ILE A 65 -9.27 -4.54 -10.65
N PHE A 66 -8.15 -3.85 -10.86
CA PHE A 66 -8.16 -2.49 -11.37
C PHE A 66 -8.24 -2.43 -12.90
N GLN A 67 -8.09 -3.59 -13.56
CA GLN A 67 -8.11 -3.68 -15.03
C GLN A 67 -7.15 -2.68 -15.67
N TYR A 68 -5.92 -2.66 -15.15
CA TYR A 68 -4.93 -1.68 -15.54
C TYR A 68 -3.55 -2.32 -15.54
N ASP A 69 -2.75 -2.07 -16.57
CA ASP A 69 -1.46 -2.72 -16.77
C ASP A 69 -0.37 -2.30 -15.79
N ARG A 70 -0.57 -1.15 -15.14
CA ARG A 70 0.47 -0.53 -14.34
C ARG A 70 0.04 -0.44 -12.89
N VAL A 71 0.14 -1.57 -12.20
CA VAL A 71 -0.13 -1.66 -10.77
C VAL A 71 1.18 -2.00 -10.07
N ASP A 72 1.64 -1.09 -9.23
CA ASP A 72 2.83 -1.31 -8.42
C ASP A 72 2.42 -1.74 -7.01
N THR A 73 3.05 -2.77 -6.49
CA THR A 73 2.77 -3.27 -5.15
C THR A 73 3.96 -3.09 -4.25
N VAL A 74 3.69 -2.67 -3.01
CA VAL A 74 4.72 -2.41 -2.00
C VAL A 74 4.38 -3.19 -0.74
N ASP A 75 5.34 -3.96 -0.25
CA ASP A 75 5.23 -4.63 1.03
C ASP A 75 5.56 -3.62 2.14
N ILE A 76 4.57 -3.29 2.97
CA ILE A 76 4.72 -2.30 4.04
C ILE A 76 5.84 -2.68 5.01
N ARG A 77 6.06 -3.98 5.24
CA ARG A 77 7.09 -4.44 6.15
C ARG A 77 8.51 -4.18 5.64
N LYS A 78 8.66 -4.07 4.33
CA LYS A 78 9.97 -3.89 3.68
C LYS A 78 10.23 -2.47 3.23
N ALA A 79 9.23 -1.59 3.32
CA ALA A 79 9.36 -0.23 2.81
C ALA A 79 10.32 0.60 3.66
N PRO A 80 11.23 1.34 3.05
CA PRO A 80 12.11 2.25 3.80
C PRO A 80 11.31 3.44 4.36
N PRO A 81 11.86 4.15 5.37
CA PRO A 81 11.11 5.19 6.08
C PRO A 81 10.45 6.26 5.20
N LEU A 82 11.12 6.73 4.17
CA LEU A 82 10.56 7.76 3.31
C LEU A 82 9.36 7.24 2.51
N LEU A 83 9.47 6.03 1.96
CA LEU A 83 8.36 5.42 1.23
C LEU A 83 7.21 5.09 2.18
N LEU A 84 7.54 4.58 3.37
CA LEU A 84 6.55 4.25 4.37
C LEU A 84 5.74 5.50 4.77
N TYR A 85 6.42 6.62 4.96
CA TYR A 85 5.76 7.90 5.22
C TYR A 85 4.82 8.29 4.07
N ALA A 86 5.30 8.18 2.83
CA ALA A 86 4.50 8.53 1.65
C ALA A 86 3.23 7.69 1.58
N VAL A 87 3.35 6.38 1.88
CA VAL A 87 2.20 5.47 1.86
C VAL A 87 1.13 5.91 2.85
N PHE A 88 1.53 6.20 4.10
CA PHE A 88 0.56 6.47 5.16
C PHE A 88 0.12 7.93 5.25
N ASN A 89 0.86 8.84 4.63
CA ASN A 89 0.54 10.26 4.67
C ASN A 89 -0.72 10.59 3.88
N GLU A 90 -0.89 9.96 2.74
CA GLU A 90 -2.05 10.19 1.89
C GLU A 90 -2.43 8.88 1.20
N CYS A 91 -3.49 8.24 1.70
CA CYS A 91 -3.88 6.94 1.21
C CYS A 91 -5.37 6.69 1.40
N GLN A 92 -5.87 5.66 0.73
CA GLN A 92 -7.23 5.18 0.88
C GLN A 92 -7.16 3.74 1.38
N ILE A 93 -7.90 3.42 2.44
CA ILE A 93 -7.93 2.06 2.98
C ILE A 93 -8.82 1.20 2.08
N LEU A 94 -8.24 0.16 1.50
CA LEU A 94 -8.98 -0.80 0.68
C LEU A 94 -9.43 -2.01 1.50
N TYR A 95 -8.64 -2.39 2.51
CA TYR A 95 -8.94 -3.49 3.41
C TYR A 95 -8.20 -3.30 4.73
N LYS A 96 -8.85 -3.64 5.82
CA LYS A 96 -8.23 -3.65 7.16
C LYS A 96 -8.80 -4.85 7.93
N GLU A 97 -7.93 -5.56 8.65
CA GLU A 97 -8.38 -6.70 9.45
C GLU A 97 -9.20 -6.27 10.67
N ASP A 98 -8.88 -5.08 11.22
CA ASP A 98 -9.60 -4.48 12.35
C ASP A 98 -9.41 -2.96 12.32
N ASP A 99 -10.05 -2.28 13.26
CA ASP A 99 -10.02 -0.81 13.28
C ASP A 99 -8.72 -0.22 13.80
N LEU A 100 -7.88 -1.01 14.47
CA LEU A 100 -6.64 -0.52 15.08
C LEU A 100 -5.42 -0.65 14.18
N ILE A 101 -5.48 -1.54 13.19
CA ILE A 101 -4.29 -1.83 12.37
C ILE A 101 -3.79 -0.59 11.62
N PHE A 102 -4.68 0.21 11.06
CA PHE A 102 -4.28 1.38 10.29
C PHE A 102 -3.67 2.48 11.17
N PRO A 103 -4.35 2.96 12.24
CA PRO A 103 -3.76 4.03 13.06
C PRO A 103 -2.47 3.59 13.76
N THR A 104 -2.37 2.33 14.17
CA THR A 104 -1.16 1.80 14.79
C THR A 104 0.01 1.81 13.82
N ARG A 105 -0.20 1.33 12.62
CA ARG A 105 0.85 1.29 11.60
C ARG A 105 1.21 2.68 11.09
N ARG A 106 0.23 3.57 11.00
CA ARG A 106 0.48 4.95 10.59
C ARG A 106 1.38 5.66 11.61
N ALA A 107 1.10 5.48 12.89
CA ALA A 107 1.93 6.05 13.96
C ALA A 107 3.36 5.51 13.87
N TYR A 108 3.52 4.23 13.64
CA TYR A 108 4.83 3.62 13.45
C TYR A 108 5.57 4.21 12.26
N ALA A 109 4.87 4.37 11.13
CA ALA A 109 5.45 4.94 9.91
C ALA A 109 5.95 6.36 10.14
N PHE A 110 5.17 7.17 10.81
CA PHE A 110 5.54 8.55 11.11
C PHE A 110 6.71 8.64 12.09
N LYS A 111 6.73 7.75 13.08
CA LYS A 111 7.85 7.65 14.02
C LYS A 111 9.15 7.31 13.28
N LYS A 112 9.09 6.31 12.40
CA LYS A 112 10.27 5.91 11.61
C LYS A 112 10.76 7.02 10.71
N TYR A 113 9.85 7.78 10.13
CA TYR A 113 10.20 8.93 9.30
C TYR A 113 10.90 10.01 10.11
N ILE A 114 10.36 10.34 11.29
CA ILE A 114 10.94 11.35 12.17
C ILE A 114 12.34 10.94 12.62
N GLU A 115 12.53 9.66 12.95
CA GLU A 115 13.84 9.13 13.34
C GLU A 115 14.85 9.17 12.20
N ALA A 116 14.40 8.95 10.98
CA ALA A 116 15.27 8.94 9.79
C ALA A 116 15.52 10.33 9.21
N LYS A 117 14.67 11.30 9.52
CA LYS A 117 14.69 12.63 8.91
C LYS A 117 16.04 13.33 8.97
N PRO A 118 16.78 13.35 10.09
CA PRO A 118 18.09 14.02 10.12
C PRO A 118 19.07 13.43 9.10
N MET A 119 19.07 12.12 8.95
CA MET A 119 19.92 11.45 7.97
C MET A 119 19.50 11.77 6.54
N LEU A 120 18.17 11.73 6.29
CA LEU A 120 17.65 12.05 4.96
C LEU A 120 17.99 13.48 4.54
N GLU A 121 17.85 14.44 5.45
CA GLU A 121 18.18 15.83 5.18
C GLU A 121 19.66 16.01 4.84
N LYS A 122 20.52 15.24 5.51
CA LYS A 122 21.96 15.28 5.27
C LYS A 122 22.30 14.85 3.84
N PHE A 123 21.60 13.84 3.32
CA PHE A 123 21.87 13.32 1.97
C PHE A 123 21.17 14.10 0.87
N LEU A 124 20.09 14.81 1.18
CA LEU A 124 19.29 15.50 0.18
C LEU A 124 19.67 16.97 -0.03
N LYS A 125 20.66 17.44 0.70
CA LYS A 125 21.17 18.81 0.52
C LYS A 125 22.11 18.90 -0.65
#